data_1601964c6e495b9bef81ae18e160af07
#
_entry.id   1601964c6e495b9bef81ae18e160af07
#
_cell.length_a   1.000
_cell.length_b   1.000
_cell.length_c   1.000
_cell.angle_alpha   90.00
_cell.angle_beta   90.00
_cell.angle_gamma   90.00
#
_symmetry.space_group_name_H-M   'P 1'
#
loop_
_entity.id
_entity.type
_entity.pdbx_description
1 polymer ?
#
loop_
_entity_poly.entity_id
_entity_poly.type
_entity_poly.pdbx_seq_one_letter_code
_entity_poly.pdbx_strand_id
1 'polypeptide(L)' 'ILAEIICILTDDVKRVLKDGGVFITSGIIHDRVDMVCEKLEATGFEVMEKNRDGEWNCIVAKLK' A
#
# COMPACT_ATOMS: atom_id res chain seq x y z
N ILE A 1 5.15 7.69 7.27
CA ILE A 1 5.42 8.16 5.90
C ILE A 1 4.15 8.74 5.28
N LEU A 2 4.30 9.73 4.44
CA LEU A 2 3.15 10.38 3.82
C LEU A 2 2.51 9.45 2.78
N ALA A 3 1.17 9.43 2.76
CA ALA A 3 0.42 8.59 1.83
C ALA A 3 0.74 8.90 0.36
N GLU A 4 0.96 10.17 0.04
CA GLU A 4 1.33 10.60 -1.32
C GLU A 4 2.64 9.97 -1.76
N ILE A 5 3.61 9.86 -0.85
CA ILE A 5 4.89 9.22 -1.13
C ILE A 5 4.69 7.73 -1.40
N ILE A 6 3.85 7.09 -0.61
CA ILE A 6 3.53 5.66 -0.82
C ILE A 6 2.92 5.45 -2.20
N CYS A 7 2.02 6.34 -2.62
CA CYS A 7 1.40 6.23 -3.95
C CYS A 7 2.43 6.35 -5.07
N ILE A 8 3.41 7.23 -4.91
CA ILE A 8 4.51 7.37 -5.89
C ILE A 8 5.37 6.10 -5.90
N LEU A 9 5.73 5.61 -4.71
CA LEU A 9 6.57 4.42 -4.58
C LEU A 9 5.90 3.16 -5.13
N THR A 10 4.58 3.10 -5.10
CA THR A 10 3.84 1.93 -5.57
C THR A 10 4.18 1.58 -7.01
N ASP A 11 4.30 2.56 -7.89
CA ASP A 11 4.67 2.32 -9.29
C ASP A 11 6.08 1.78 -9.41
N ASP A 12 7.01 2.31 -8.60
CA ASP A 12 8.39 1.84 -8.61
C ASP A 12 8.51 0.42 -8.05
N VAL A 13 7.79 0.13 -6.98
CA VAL A 13 7.79 -1.19 -6.36
C VAL A 13 7.27 -2.24 -7.34
N LYS A 14 6.22 -1.91 -8.09
CA LYS A 14 5.67 -2.84 -9.08
C LYS A 14 6.71 -3.25 -10.12
N ARG A 15 7.58 -2.32 -10.53
CA ARG A 15 8.59 -2.62 -11.55
C ARG A 15 9.65 -3.60 -11.08
N VAL A 16 9.93 -3.65 -9.77
CA VAL A 16 11.01 -4.48 -9.24
C VAL A 16 10.51 -5.72 -8.50
N LEU A 17 9.23 -5.77 -8.17
CA LEU A 17 8.66 -6.86 -7.39
C LEU A 17 8.19 -7.97 -8.33
N LYS A 18 8.50 -9.22 -7.99
CA LYS A 18 8.03 -10.37 -8.77
C LYS A 18 6.54 -10.60 -8.51
N ASP A 19 5.88 -11.28 -9.45
CA ASP A 19 4.49 -11.70 -9.28
C ASP A 19 4.36 -12.49 -7.97
N GLY A 20 3.34 -12.17 -7.21
CA GLY A 20 3.14 -12.77 -5.89
C GLY A 20 3.98 -12.14 -4.79
N GLY A 21 4.83 -11.17 -5.11
CA GLY A 21 5.61 -10.46 -4.10
C GLY A 21 4.74 -9.62 -3.18
N VAL A 22 5.21 -9.38 -1.96
CA VAL A 22 4.46 -8.67 -0.93
C VAL A 22 5.06 -7.30 -0.67
N PHE A 23 4.21 -6.29 -0.63
CA PHE A 23 4.59 -4.92 -0.32
C PHE A 23 3.88 -4.51 0.98
N ILE A 24 4.68 -4.16 1.99
CA ILE A 24 4.15 -3.76 3.29
C ILE A 24 4.41 -2.27 3.48
N THR A 25 3.35 -1.51 3.75
CA THR A 25 3.47 -0.08 4.03
C THR A 25 2.95 0.19 5.43
N SER A 26 3.56 1.14 6.13
CA SER A 26 3.13 1.51 7.48
C SER A 26 3.22 3.03 7.66
N GLY A 27 2.68 3.51 8.78
CA GLY A 27 2.72 4.94 9.08
C GLY A 27 1.72 5.74 8.26
N ILE A 28 0.62 5.12 7.82
CA ILE A 28 -0.41 5.78 7.03
C ILE A 28 -1.48 6.33 7.98
N ILE A 29 -1.73 7.64 7.91
CA ILE A 29 -2.81 8.25 8.66
C ILE A 29 -4.15 7.66 8.21
N HIS A 30 -5.04 7.39 9.16
CA HIS A 30 -6.32 6.73 8.90
C HIS A 30 -7.12 7.37 7.76
N ASP A 31 -7.14 8.70 7.70
CA ASP A 31 -7.89 9.42 6.66
C ASP A 31 -7.37 9.20 5.24
N ARG A 32 -6.17 8.65 5.10
CA ARG A 32 -5.54 8.43 3.79
C ARG A 32 -5.48 6.96 3.37
N VAL A 33 -5.99 6.06 4.21
CA VAL A 33 -5.93 4.62 3.93
C VAL A 33 -6.65 4.29 2.63
N ASP A 34 -7.85 4.85 2.42
CA ASP A 34 -8.62 4.55 1.22
C ASP A 34 -7.89 4.97 -0.05
N MET A 35 -7.23 6.14 -0.02
CA MET A 35 -6.45 6.62 -1.15
C MET A 35 -5.31 5.66 -1.49
N VAL A 36 -4.60 5.18 -0.48
CA VAL A 36 -3.49 4.24 -0.69
C VAL A 36 -4.00 2.91 -1.22
N CYS A 37 -5.10 2.40 -0.67
CA CYS A 37 -5.69 1.15 -1.15
C CYS A 37 -6.14 1.25 -2.60
N GLU A 38 -6.78 2.36 -2.98
CA GLU A 38 -7.19 2.58 -4.36
C GLU A 38 -6.00 2.59 -5.30
N LYS A 39 -4.91 3.25 -4.92
CA LYS A 39 -3.71 3.29 -5.75
C LYS A 39 -3.09 1.90 -5.88
N LEU A 40 -3.02 1.15 -4.78
CA LEU A 40 -2.48 -0.20 -4.82
C LEU A 40 -3.28 -1.08 -5.77
N GLU A 41 -4.60 -1.07 -5.67
CA GLU A 41 -5.46 -1.89 -6.50
C GLU A 41 -5.41 -1.47 -7.97
N ALA A 42 -5.38 -0.16 -8.23
CA ALA A 42 -5.28 0.35 -9.60
C ALA A 42 -3.94 -0.03 -10.24
N THR A 43 -2.90 -0.24 -9.44
CA THR A 43 -1.57 -0.59 -9.93
C THR A 43 -1.38 -2.10 -10.10
N GLY A 44 -2.33 -2.91 -9.64
CA GLY A 44 -2.27 -4.36 -9.80
C GLY A 44 -1.96 -5.13 -8.52
N PHE A 45 -2.01 -4.46 -7.38
CA PHE A 45 -1.86 -5.12 -6.09
C PHE A 45 -3.21 -5.55 -5.54
N GLU A 46 -3.19 -6.60 -4.74
CA GLU A 46 -4.34 -7.02 -3.95
C GLU A 46 -4.06 -6.68 -2.50
N VAL A 47 -4.93 -5.89 -1.87
CA VAL A 47 -4.78 -5.54 -0.46
C VAL A 47 -5.20 -6.75 0.38
N MET A 48 -4.24 -7.33 1.10
CA MET A 48 -4.46 -8.54 1.90
C MET A 48 -4.88 -8.22 3.32
N GLU A 49 -4.28 -7.20 3.93
CA GLU A 49 -4.55 -6.83 5.32
C GLU A 49 -4.47 -5.34 5.49
N LYS A 50 -5.31 -4.81 6.37
CA LYS A 50 -5.26 -3.45 6.85
C LYS A 50 -5.28 -3.50 8.37
N ASN A 51 -4.17 -3.13 9.00
CA ASN A 51 -4.04 -3.15 10.45
C ASN A 51 -3.98 -1.72 10.96
N ARG A 52 -4.78 -1.41 11.95
CA ARG A 52 -4.89 -0.07 12.52
C ARG A 52 -4.41 -0.05 13.97
N ASP A 53 -3.61 0.97 14.31
CA ASP A 53 -3.20 1.26 15.68
C ASP A 53 -3.42 2.75 15.91
N GLY A 54 -4.54 3.11 16.56
CA GLY A 54 -4.93 4.50 16.72
C GLY A 54 -5.20 5.15 15.37
N GLU A 55 -4.46 6.18 15.03
CA GLU A 55 -4.56 6.88 13.75
C GLU A 55 -3.64 6.33 12.68
N TRP A 56 -2.76 5.39 13.05
CA TRP A 56 -1.77 4.85 12.13
C TRP A 56 -2.21 3.49 11.58
N ASN A 57 -1.91 3.27 10.33
CA ASN A 57 -2.32 2.05 9.64
C ASN A 57 -1.15 1.42 8.93
N CYS A 58 -1.21 0.10 8.84
CA CYS A 58 -0.27 -0.71 8.07
C CYS A 58 -1.07 -1.46 7.02
N ILE A 59 -0.62 -1.45 5.78
CA ILE A 59 -1.29 -2.16 4.68
C ILE A 59 -0.34 -3.20 4.12
N VAL A 60 -0.82 -4.43 4.01
CA VAL A 60 -0.09 -5.52 3.38
C VAL A 60 -0.76 -5.80 2.03
N ALA A 61 0.00 -5.68 0.95
CA ALA A 61 -0.51 -5.87 -0.40
C ALA A 61 0.35 -6.88 -1.15
N LYS A 62 -0.28 -7.64 -2.03
CA LYS A 62 0.39 -8.66 -2.83
C LYS A 62 0.25 -8.30 -4.30
N LEU A 63 1.35 -8.41 -5.05
CA LEU A 63 1.32 -8.17 -6.49
C LEU A 63 0.68 -9.36 -7.19
N LYS A 64 -0.40 -9.09 -7.90
CA LYS A 64 -1.13 -10.13 -8.65
C LYS A 64 -0.35 -10.62 -9.85
#